data_dc3e39dd9deee2f8f81ca7532f69ec63
#
_entry.id   dc3e39dd9deee2f8f81ca7532f69ec63
#
_cell.length_a   1.000
_cell.length_b   1.000
_cell.length_c   1.000
_cell.angle_alpha   90.00
_cell.angle_beta   90.00
_cell.angle_gamma   90.00
#
_symmetry.space_group_name_H-M   'P 1'
#
loop_
_entity.id
_entity.type
_entity.pdbx_description
1 polymer ?
#
loop_
_entity_poly.entity_id
_entity_poly.type
_entity_poly.pdbx_seq_one_letter_code
_entity_poly.pdbx_strand_id
1 'polypeptide(L)'
;MTLEEILAQVQMGGLSPEAAGKLIRQDGYKEMDYAKLDTGRKARTGFAEVIYCSNKADAHLLKIFERLYMEEGEVLGTRASQAQYELVKEKFPEVQYDLVSRILKIEKPDKIHEGKVAVCTAGTADIPVAEEAAQTAEYFGTHVERIYDVGVSGMHRLFSRLEIIQDANCVVAVAGMEGA
;
A
#
# COMPACT_ATOMS: atom_id res chain seq x y z
N MET A 1 -8.14 15.66 18.46
CA MET A 1 -9.23 16.48 17.84
C MET A 1 -9.25 16.17 16.37
N THR A 2 -10.40 15.92 15.77
CA THR A 2 -10.54 15.77 14.33
C THR A 2 -10.38 17.12 13.61
N LEU A 3 -10.16 17.11 12.30
CA LEU A 3 -10.09 18.35 11.50
C LEU A 3 -11.38 19.18 11.64
N GLU A 4 -12.54 18.51 11.64
CA GLU A 4 -13.85 19.15 11.81
C GLU A 4 -13.99 19.80 13.19
N GLU A 5 -13.53 19.14 14.26
CA GLU A 5 -13.52 19.70 15.60
C GLU A 5 -12.61 20.93 15.71
N ILE A 6 -11.44 20.91 15.08
CA ILE A 6 -10.51 22.03 15.04
C ILE A 6 -11.15 23.21 14.29
N LEU A 7 -11.75 22.97 13.13
CA LEU A 7 -12.43 24.01 12.34
C LEU A 7 -13.64 24.60 13.09
N ALA A 8 -14.44 23.76 13.76
CA ALA A 8 -15.55 24.22 14.59
C ALA A 8 -15.08 25.11 15.75
N GLN A 9 -13.96 24.76 16.40
CA GLN A 9 -13.37 25.57 17.46
C GLN A 9 -12.86 26.93 16.95
N VAL A 10 -12.28 26.97 15.73
CA VAL A 10 -11.89 28.23 15.10
C VAL A 10 -13.11 29.09 14.80
N GLN A 11 -14.18 28.50 14.25
CA GLN A 11 -15.40 29.20 13.91
C GLN A 11 -16.10 29.79 15.16
N MET A 12 -16.06 29.08 16.29
CA MET A 12 -16.62 29.52 17.56
C MET A 12 -15.72 30.52 18.32
N GLY A 13 -14.52 30.83 17.79
CA GLY A 13 -13.54 31.71 18.43
C GLY A 13 -12.81 31.08 19.62
N GLY A 14 -12.98 29.77 19.86
CA GLY A 14 -12.29 29.02 20.92
C GLY A 14 -10.84 28.67 20.61
N LEU A 15 -10.45 28.77 19.33
CA LEU A 15 -9.10 28.47 18.86
C LEU A 15 -8.66 29.51 17.83
N SER A 16 -7.44 30.06 17.95
CA SER A 16 -6.93 30.96 16.91
C SER A 16 -6.55 30.19 15.63
N PRO A 17 -6.61 30.83 14.44
CA PRO A 17 -6.15 30.22 13.19
C PRO A 17 -4.71 29.72 13.25
N GLU A 18 -3.82 30.44 13.95
CA GLU A 18 -2.42 30.05 14.12
C GLU A 18 -2.28 28.80 15.00
N ALA A 19 -3.07 28.70 16.08
CA ALA A 19 -3.10 27.54 16.96
C ALA A 19 -3.72 26.33 16.25
N ALA A 20 -4.80 26.53 15.48
CA ALA A 20 -5.39 25.51 14.64
C ALA A 20 -4.39 24.98 13.60
N GLY A 21 -3.68 25.87 12.93
CA GLY A 21 -2.65 25.50 11.96
C GLY A 21 -1.47 24.71 12.57
N LYS A 22 -1.15 24.95 13.86
CA LYS A 22 -0.17 24.11 14.58
C LYS A 22 -0.71 22.72 14.87
N LEU A 23 -1.95 22.61 15.35
CA LEU A 23 -2.59 21.32 15.63
C LEU A 23 -2.71 20.48 14.36
N ILE A 24 -3.19 21.06 13.25
CA ILE A 24 -3.29 20.37 11.95
C ILE A 24 -1.91 19.89 11.45
N ARG A 25 -0.85 20.66 11.66
CA ARG A 25 0.50 20.24 11.31
C ARG A 25 1.07 19.17 12.23
N GLN A 26 0.73 19.19 13.52
CA GLN A 26 1.16 18.19 14.49
C GLN A 26 0.47 16.83 14.31
N ASP A 27 -0.77 16.80 13.79
CA ASP A 27 -1.48 15.56 13.46
C ASP A 27 -0.97 14.89 12.16
N GLY A 28 -0.09 15.55 11.40
CA GLY A 28 0.39 15.06 10.11
C GLY A 28 1.40 13.90 10.18
N TYR A 29 2.12 13.75 11.28
CA TYR A 29 3.05 12.64 11.52
C TYR A 29 3.29 12.40 13.00
N LYS A 30 3.63 11.16 13.36
CA LYS A 30 4.09 10.82 14.71
C LYS A 30 5.58 10.55 14.70
N GLU A 31 6.31 11.28 15.55
CA GLU A 31 7.73 11.12 15.72
C GLU A 31 8.04 9.92 16.61
N MET A 32 8.85 9.02 16.08
CA MET A 32 9.53 7.96 16.82
C MET A 32 11.03 8.30 16.77
N ASP A 33 11.82 7.89 17.74
CA ASP A 33 13.25 8.23 17.83
C ASP A 33 14.03 7.97 16.53
N TYR A 34 13.56 7.05 15.69
CA TYR A 34 14.22 6.58 14.46
C TYR A 34 13.33 6.68 13.20
N ALA A 35 12.08 7.09 13.32
CA ALA A 35 11.14 7.20 12.18
C ALA A 35 10.12 8.30 12.42
N LYS A 36 9.61 8.87 11.33
CA LYS A 36 8.47 9.78 11.33
C LYS A 36 7.37 9.10 10.52
N LEU A 37 6.35 8.59 11.21
CA LEU A 37 5.22 7.91 10.56
C LEU A 37 4.19 8.94 10.11
N ASP A 38 3.85 8.90 8.84
CA ASP A 38 2.87 9.79 8.23
C ASP A 38 1.44 9.32 8.51
N THR A 39 1.00 9.51 9.74
CA THR A 39 -0.35 9.13 10.19
C THR A 39 -1.46 9.96 9.57
N GLY A 40 -1.14 11.15 9.04
CA GLY A 40 -2.07 12.00 8.30
C GLY A 40 -2.17 11.66 6.81
N ARG A 41 -1.42 10.68 6.31
CA ARG A 41 -1.37 10.36 4.87
C ARG A 41 -2.73 9.97 4.31
N LYS A 42 -3.47 9.10 4.99
CA LYS A 42 -4.79 8.64 4.54
C LYS A 42 -5.79 9.78 4.36
N ALA A 43 -5.81 10.75 5.28
CA ALA A 43 -6.67 11.92 5.17
C ALA A 43 -6.29 12.83 3.98
N ARG A 44 -5.00 12.86 3.58
CA ARG A 44 -4.51 13.72 2.49
C ARG A 44 -4.55 13.06 1.12
N THR A 45 -4.33 11.75 1.05
CA THR A 45 -4.14 11.02 -0.22
C THR A 45 -5.18 9.94 -0.46
N GLY A 46 -6.02 9.63 0.53
CA GLY A 46 -6.95 8.50 0.50
C GLY A 46 -6.31 7.16 0.90
N PHE A 47 -4.98 7.08 1.02
CA PHE A 47 -4.25 5.83 1.25
C PHE A 47 -3.37 5.92 2.50
N ALA A 48 -3.41 4.87 3.34
CA ALA A 48 -2.52 4.74 4.49
C ALA A 48 -1.04 4.59 4.07
N GLU A 49 -0.13 4.77 5.04
CA GLU A 49 1.30 4.55 4.80
C GLU A 49 1.60 3.08 4.55
N VAL A 50 2.52 2.80 3.62
CA VAL A 50 3.03 1.46 3.29
C VAL A 50 4.45 1.30 3.81
N ILE A 51 4.73 0.18 4.45
CA ILE A 51 6.07 -0.11 4.98
C ILE A 51 6.95 -0.68 3.87
N TYR A 52 8.03 0.01 3.51
CA TYR A 52 9.09 -0.58 2.71
C TYR A 52 10.01 -1.40 3.64
N CYS A 53 9.89 -2.73 3.60
CA CYS A 53 10.56 -3.62 4.57
C CYS A 53 12.03 -3.89 4.23
N SER A 54 12.42 -3.77 2.96
CA SER A 54 13.79 -4.07 2.52
C SER A 54 14.82 -3.21 3.27
N ASN A 55 15.87 -3.86 3.77
CA ASN A 55 16.96 -3.23 4.55
C ASN A 55 16.52 -2.51 5.83
N LYS A 56 15.29 -2.71 6.28
CA LYS A 56 14.82 -2.16 7.56
C LYS A 56 15.26 -3.07 8.70
N ALA A 57 15.86 -2.49 9.75
CA ALA A 57 16.23 -3.24 10.94
C ALA A 57 14.98 -3.86 11.59
N ASP A 58 15.08 -5.12 12.04
CA ASP A 58 13.98 -5.92 12.57
C ASP A 58 13.22 -5.22 13.71
N ALA A 59 13.95 -4.62 14.66
CA ALA A 59 13.34 -3.88 15.77
C ALA A 59 12.55 -2.65 15.30
N HIS A 60 13.00 -1.99 14.24
CA HIS A 60 12.29 -0.85 13.65
C HIS A 60 11.07 -1.31 12.86
N LEU A 61 11.21 -2.40 12.07
CA LEU A 61 10.09 -2.97 11.32
C LEU A 61 8.94 -3.32 12.26
N LEU A 62 9.21 -4.08 13.32
CA LEU A 62 8.19 -4.55 14.24
C LEU A 62 7.43 -3.40 14.92
N LYS A 63 8.15 -2.37 15.37
CA LYS A 63 7.53 -1.20 16.02
C LYS A 63 6.72 -0.34 15.04
N ILE A 64 7.19 -0.17 13.80
CA ILE A 64 6.46 0.57 12.76
C ILE A 64 5.20 -0.20 12.38
N PHE A 65 5.32 -1.52 12.19
CA PHE A 65 4.20 -2.41 11.86
C PHE A 65 3.11 -2.35 12.94
N GLU A 66 3.51 -2.52 14.20
CA GLU A 66 2.61 -2.42 15.35
C GLU A 66 1.89 -1.08 15.39
N ARG A 67 2.64 0.01 15.19
CA ARG A 67 2.08 1.35 15.28
C ARG A 67 1.04 1.62 14.19
N LEU A 68 1.36 1.28 12.94
CA LEU A 68 0.41 1.46 11.83
C LEU A 68 -0.81 0.56 11.99
N TYR A 69 -0.62 -0.69 12.43
CA TYR A 69 -1.74 -1.60 12.69
C TYR A 69 -2.67 -1.08 13.79
N MET A 70 -2.12 -0.55 14.89
CA MET A 70 -2.92 0.04 15.98
C MET A 70 -3.72 1.27 15.53
N GLU A 71 -3.21 2.06 14.60
CA GLU A 71 -3.88 3.28 14.14
C GLU A 71 -4.92 3.02 13.06
N GLU A 72 -4.58 2.18 12.10
CA GLU A 72 -5.39 1.95 10.91
C GLU A 72 -6.25 0.68 10.99
N GLY A 73 -5.91 -0.27 11.89
CA GLY A 73 -6.52 -1.60 11.99
C GLY A 73 -6.18 -2.52 10.81
N GLU A 74 -5.26 -2.09 9.96
CA GLU A 74 -4.70 -2.81 8.80
C GLU A 74 -3.31 -2.27 8.51
N VAL A 75 -2.47 -3.06 7.86
CA VAL A 75 -1.09 -2.66 7.54
C VAL A 75 -0.59 -3.42 6.32
N LEU A 76 0.14 -2.72 5.45
CA LEU A 76 0.81 -3.27 4.28
C LEU A 76 2.31 -3.01 4.36
N GLY A 77 3.09 -4.07 4.22
CA GLY A 77 4.52 -4.02 4.01
C GLY A 77 4.91 -4.65 2.68
N THR A 78 5.81 -4.00 1.95
CA THR A 78 6.34 -4.51 0.69
C THR A 78 7.79 -4.94 0.85
N ARG A 79 8.26 -5.84 0.00
CA ARG A 79 9.63 -6.35 -0.03
C ARG A 79 10.11 -6.94 1.28
N ALA A 80 9.22 -7.56 2.03
CA ALA A 80 9.57 -8.28 3.25
C ALA A 80 10.37 -9.55 2.92
N SER A 81 11.25 -9.94 3.84
CA SER A 81 11.90 -11.24 3.83
C SER A 81 11.09 -12.26 4.63
N GLN A 82 11.34 -13.55 4.38
CA GLN A 82 10.74 -14.62 5.19
C GLN A 82 11.07 -14.44 6.68
N ALA A 83 12.31 -14.07 7.02
CA ALA A 83 12.71 -13.84 8.41
C ALA A 83 11.93 -12.67 9.05
N GLN A 84 11.67 -11.60 8.30
CA GLN A 84 10.85 -10.49 8.78
C GLN A 84 9.38 -10.91 8.98
N TYR A 85 8.84 -11.77 8.12
CA TYR A 85 7.51 -12.35 8.32
C TYR A 85 7.45 -13.18 9.61
N GLU A 86 8.40 -14.09 9.83
CA GLU A 86 8.42 -14.92 11.05
C GLU A 86 8.49 -14.04 12.32
N LEU A 87 9.32 -13.00 12.30
CA LEU A 87 9.41 -12.03 13.38
C LEU A 87 8.08 -11.32 13.66
N VAL A 88 7.40 -10.85 12.62
CA VAL A 88 6.11 -10.15 12.78
C VAL A 88 5.03 -11.12 13.24
N LYS A 89 5.03 -12.35 12.72
CA LYS A 89 4.04 -13.39 13.04
C LYS A 89 4.06 -13.81 14.51
N GLU A 90 5.22 -13.78 15.17
CA GLU A 90 5.30 -14.06 16.61
C GLU A 90 4.40 -13.12 17.44
N LYS A 91 4.25 -11.87 17.01
CA LYS A 91 3.44 -10.87 17.71
C LYS A 91 2.05 -10.71 17.10
N PHE A 92 1.89 -10.92 15.80
CA PHE A 92 0.66 -10.77 15.03
C PHE A 92 0.36 -12.05 14.26
N PRO A 93 -0.23 -13.09 14.91
CA PRO A 93 -0.47 -14.40 14.29
C PRO A 93 -1.33 -14.35 13.03
N GLU A 94 -2.18 -13.32 12.87
CA GLU A 94 -3.05 -13.10 11.72
C GLU A 94 -2.34 -12.53 10.49
N VAL A 95 -1.07 -12.15 10.61
CA VAL A 95 -0.30 -11.59 9.50
C VAL A 95 -0.17 -12.59 8.35
N GLN A 96 -0.42 -12.11 7.15
CA GLN A 96 -0.27 -12.87 5.91
C GLN A 96 1.03 -12.48 5.21
N TYR A 97 1.64 -13.44 4.55
CA TYR A 97 2.84 -13.23 3.75
C TYR A 97 2.75 -14.01 2.45
N ASP A 98 3.03 -13.34 1.35
CA ASP A 98 3.18 -13.96 0.06
C ASP A 98 4.66 -13.99 -0.36
N LEU A 99 5.16 -15.19 -0.64
CA LEU A 99 6.58 -15.42 -0.94
C LEU A 99 6.99 -14.83 -2.31
N VAL A 100 6.07 -14.77 -3.27
CA VAL A 100 6.33 -14.31 -4.63
C VAL A 100 6.43 -12.78 -4.67
N SER A 101 5.40 -12.09 -4.20
CA SER A 101 5.36 -10.63 -4.13
C SER A 101 6.19 -10.06 -2.99
N ARG A 102 6.46 -10.87 -1.96
CA ARG A 102 7.07 -10.45 -0.70
C ARG A 102 6.23 -9.40 0.04
N ILE A 103 4.93 -9.47 -0.14
CA ILE A 103 3.94 -8.66 0.59
C ILE A 103 3.73 -9.27 1.96
N LEU A 104 3.73 -8.41 2.97
CA LEU A 104 3.44 -8.69 4.37
C LEU A 104 2.25 -7.83 4.77
N LYS A 105 1.11 -8.42 5.14
CA LYS A 105 -0.09 -7.63 5.40
C LYS A 105 -0.99 -8.19 6.50
N ILE A 106 -1.69 -7.29 7.17
CA ILE A 106 -2.96 -7.56 7.86
C ILE A 106 -4.00 -6.69 7.18
N GLU A 107 -5.11 -7.27 6.79
CA GLU A 107 -6.14 -6.60 5.99
C GLU A 107 -7.48 -6.65 6.72
N LYS A 108 -8.22 -5.53 6.66
CA LYS A 108 -9.59 -5.50 7.18
C LYS A 108 -10.48 -6.42 6.35
N PRO A 109 -11.40 -7.17 7.00
CA PRO A 109 -12.44 -7.88 6.27
C PRO A 109 -13.37 -6.89 5.53
N ASP A 110 -14.10 -7.37 4.56
CA ASP A 110 -15.19 -6.67 3.88
C ASP A 110 -14.79 -5.37 3.17
N LYS A 111 -13.57 -5.31 2.58
CA LYS A 111 -13.17 -4.20 1.71
C LYS A 111 -14.06 -4.14 0.47
N ILE A 112 -14.54 -2.94 0.18
CA ILE A 112 -15.20 -2.64 -1.09
C ILE A 112 -14.11 -2.51 -2.16
N HIS A 113 -14.26 -3.24 -3.25
CA HIS A 113 -13.38 -3.13 -4.41
C HIS A 113 -14.09 -2.33 -5.51
N GLU A 114 -13.41 -1.29 -6.00
CA GLU A 114 -13.91 -0.41 -7.05
C GLU A 114 -12.87 -0.27 -8.16
N GLY A 115 -13.38 -0.11 -9.38
CA GLY A 115 -12.53 -0.01 -10.55
C GLY A 115 -11.82 -1.32 -10.89
N LYS A 116 -10.98 -1.28 -11.93
CA LYS A 116 -10.25 -2.42 -12.46
C LYS A 116 -8.86 -2.01 -12.92
N VAL A 117 -7.84 -2.74 -12.49
CA VAL A 117 -6.45 -2.58 -12.95
C VAL A 117 -6.01 -3.86 -13.65
N ALA A 118 -5.47 -3.73 -14.86
CA ALA A 118 -4.79 -4.83 -15.53
C ALA A 118 -3.28 -4.75 -15.21
N VAL A 119 -2.73 -5.81 -14.63
CA VAL A 119 -1.28 -5.92 -14.37
C VAL A 119 -0.68 -6.90 -15.36
N CYS A 120 0.17 -6.37 -16.25
CA CYS A 120 0.76 -7.13 -17.35
C CYS A 120 2.25 -7.36 -17.12
N THR A 121 2.77 -8.56 -17.42
CA THR A 121 4.21 -8.81 -17.46
C THR A 121 4.68 -9.15 -18.87
N ALA A 122 5.89 -8.70 -19.23
CA ALA A 122 6.53 -9.13 -20.47
C ALA A 122 6.98 -10.60 -20.39
N GLY A 123 7.60 -10.99 -19.27
CA GLY A 123 8.08 -12.35 -19.05
C GLY A 123 7.77 -12.86 -17.63
N THR A 124 8.07 -14.15 -17.43
CA THR A 124 7.84 -14.81 -16.14
C THR A 124 8.77 -14.30 -15.02
N ALA A 125 9.94 -13.74 -15.38
CA ALA A 125 10.86 -13.13 -14.43
C ALA A 125 10.31 -11.85 -13.81
N ASP A 126 9.31 -11.21 -14.43
CA ASP A 126 8.69 -9.98 -13.98
C ASP A 126 7.54 -10.24 -12.96
N ILE A 127 7.08 -11.50 -12.84
CA ILE A 127 5.95 -11.88 -12.00
C ILE A 127 6.09 -11.41 -10.56
N PRO A 128 7.25 -11.50 -9.88
CA PRO A 128 7.33 -11.05 -8.49
C PRO A 128 7.03 -9.55 -8.31
N VAL A 129 7.46 -8.72 -9.26
CA VAL A 129 7.19 -7.27 -9.23
C VAL A 129 5.72 -7.00 -9.60
N ALA A 130 5.18 -7.75 -10.55
CA ALA A 130 3.78 -7.65 -10.94
C ALA A 130 2.84 -8.07 -9.79
N GLU A 131 3.17 -9.14 -9.07
CA GLU A 131 2.41 -9.56 -7.88
C GLU A 131 2.49 -8.52 -6.74
N GLU A 132 3.64 -7.88 -6.54
CA GLU A 132 3.75 -6.76 -5.59
C GLU A 132 2.78 -5.63 -5.97
N ALA A 133 2.70 -5.27 -7.24
CA ALA A 133 1.77 -4.26 -7.74
C ALA A 133 0.31 -4.71 -7.64
N ALA A 134 0.01 -5.94 -8.05
CA ALA A 134 -1.32 -6.51 -8.05
C ALA A 134 -1.90 -6.58 -6.63
N GLN A 135 -1.19 -7.19 -5.70
CA GLN A 135 -1.63 -7.32 -4.32
C GLN A 135 -1.70 -5.97 -3.57
N THR A 136 -0.86 -5.01 -3.96
CA THR A 136 -0.96 -3.64 -3.44
C THR A 136 -2.25 -2.97 -3.90
N ALA A 137 -2.61 -3.09 -5.18
CA ALA A 137 -3.86 -2.55 -5.71
C ALA A 137 -5.10 -3.22 -5.07
N GLU A 138 -5.08 -4.54 -4.92
CA GLU A 138 -6.13 -5.28 -4.20
C GLU A 138 -6.25 -4.83 -2.75
N TYR A 139 -5.12 -4.67 -2.03
CA TYR A 139 -5.12 -4.17 -0.67
C TYR A 139 -5.78 -2.79 -0.54
N PHE A 140 -5.65 -1.93 -1.53
CA PHE A 140 -6.31 -0.62 -1.56
C PHE A 140 -7.72 -0.62 -2.18
N GLY A 141 -8.31 -1.79 -2.38
CA GLY A 141 -9.70 -1.94 -2.80
C GLY A 141 -9.94 -1.80 -4.29
N THR A 142 -9.05 -2.34 -5.12
CA THR A 142 -9.22 -2.36 -6.57
C THR A 142 -9.29 -3.80 -7.09
N HIS A 143 -10.18 -4.07 -8.05
CA HIS A 143 -10.17 -5.35 -8.77
C HIS A 143 -8.94 -5.43 -9.68
N VAL A 144 -8.24 -6.56 -9.65
CA VAL A 144 -7.01 -6.75 -10.44
C VAL A 144 -7.14 -7.93 -11.38
N GLU A 145 -6.87 -7.66 -12.66
CA GLU A 145 -6.70 -8.67 -13.70
C GLU A 145 -5.20 -8.92 -13.94
N ARG A 146 -4.76 -10.16 -13.76
CA ARG A 146 -3.36 -10.58 -13.96
C ARG A 146 -3.17 -11.13 -15.35
N ILE A 147 -2.32 -10.50 -16.15
CA ILE A 147 -2.04 -10.83 -17.56
C ILE A 147 -0.54 -11.04 -17.72
N TYR A 148 -0.09 -12.25 -17.48
CA TYR A 148 1.34 -12.54 -17.41
C TYR A 148 1.88 -13.17 -18.68
N ASP A 149 3.19 -12.92 -18.93
CA ASP A 149 3.97 -13.45 -20.04
C ASP A 149 3.41 -13.05 -21.42
N VAL A 150 3.12 -11.76 -21.60
CA VAL A 150 2.56 -11.18 -22.83
C VAL A 150 3.50 -10.21 -23.53
N GLY A 151 4.81 -10.35 -23.32
CA GLY A 151 5.83 -9.51 -23.94
C GLY A 151 5.85 -9.58 -25.46
N VAL A 152 6.55 -8.61 -26.08
CA VAL A 152 6.60 -8.40 -27.54
C VAL A 152 7.15 -9.58 -28.35
N SER A 153 7.89 -10.49 -27.74
CA SER A 153 8.36 -11.72 -28.39
C SER A 153 7.22 -12.65 -28.82
N GLY A 154 6.00 -12.43 -28.29
CA GLY A 154 4.82 -13.21 -28.64
C GLY A 154 3.55 -12.36 -28.58
N MET A 155 3.45 -11.33 -29.42
CA MET A 155 2.33 -10.36 -29.43
C MET A 155 0.94 -11.00 -29.54
N HIS A 156 0.83 -12.18 -30.14
CA HIS A 156 -0.44 -12.90 -30.20
C HIS A 156 -1.00 -13.24 -28.80
N ARG A 157 -0.14 -13.40 -27.79
CA ARG A 157 -0.56 -13.62 -26.38
C ARG A 157 -1.17 -12.35 -25.81
N LEU A 158 -0.60 -11.18 -26.08
CA LEU A 158 -1.13 -9.90 -25.68
C LEU A 158 -2.49 -9.63 -26.37
N PHE A 159 -2.56 -9.83 -27.68
CA PHE A 159 -3.81 -9.62 -28.43
C PHE A 159 -4.96 -10.51 -27.97
N SER A 160 -4.65 -11.74 -27.52
CA SER A 160 -5.68 -12.63 -26.95
C SER A 160 -6.29 -12.14 -25.62
N ARG A 161 -5.68 -11.14 -24.99
CA ARG A 161 -6.14 -10.52 -23.74
C ARG A 161 -6.56 -9.05 -23.90
N LEU A 162 -6.64 -8.55 -25.12
CA LEU A 162 -6.86 -7.14 -25.41
C LEU A 162 -8.18 -6.62 -24.83
N GLU A 163 -9.26 -7.40 -24.87
CA GLU A 163 -10.55 -7.01 -24.33
C GLU A 163 -10.47 -6.75 -22.81
N ILE A 164 -9.75 -7.60 -22.07
CA ILE A 164 -9.56 -7.43 -20.61
C ILE A 164 -8.76 -6.16 -20.32
N ILE A 165 -7.72 -5.88 -21.14
CA ILE A 165 -6.88 -4.70 -21.00
C ILE A 165 -7.70 -3.42 -21.29
N GLN A 166 -8.53 -3.45 -22.31
CA GLN A 166 -9.38 -2.30 -22.72
C GLN A 166 -10.49 -1.99 -21.70
N ASP A 167 -10.96 -3.00 -20.97
CA ASP A 167 -11.97 -2.85 -19.91
C ASP A 167 -11.38 -2.33 -18.59
N ALA A 168 -10.06 -2.26 -18.47
CA ALA A 168 -9.40 -1.76 -17.27
C ALA A 168 -9.36 -0.22 -17.24
N ASN A 169 -9.52 0.35 -16.03
CA ASN A 169 -9.37 1.79 -15.82
C ASN A 169 -7.89 2.24 -15.86
N CYS A 170 -6.97 1.31 -15.54
CA CYS A 170 -5.54 1.54 -15.53
C CYS A 170 -4.79 0.25 -15.90
N VAL A 171 -3.65 0.40 -16.56
CA VAL A 171 -2.76 -0.71 -16.91
C VAL A 171 -1.41 -0.50 -16.24
N VAL A 172 -0.92 -1.51 -15.55
CA VAL A 172 0.44 -1.57 -15.01
C VAL A 172 1.24 -2.53 -15.87
N ALA A 173 2.26 -2.02 -16.57
CA ALA A 173 3.16 -2.83 -17.36
C ALA A 173 4.49 -3.05 -16.61
N VAL A 174 4.84 -4.32 -16.40
CA VAL A 174 6.07 -4.74 -15.71
C VAL A 174 6.96 -5.45 -16.70
N ALA A 175 8.04 -4.77 -17.11
CA ALA A 175 9.00 -5.29 -18.08
C ALA A 175 10.35 -4.58 -17.94
N GLY A 176 11.42 -5.26 -18.32
CA GLY A 176 12.78 -4.72 -18.24
C GLY A 176 13.14 -3.72 -19.32
N MET A 177 12.57 -3.84 -20.55
CA MET A 177 12.89 -3.01 -21.72
C MET A 177 11.75 -2.04 -22.03
N GLU A 178 11.72 -0.90 -21.35
CA GLU A 178 10.74 0.21 -21.51
C GLU A 178 9.26 -0.25 -21.56
N GLY A 179 8.95 -1.35 -20.89
CA GLY A 179 7.59 -1.90 -20.87
C GLY A 179 7.20 -2.76 -22.07
N ALA A 180 8.20 -3.21 -22.86
CA ALA A 180 7.98 -3.98 -24.08
C ALA A 180 7.62 -5.46 -23.86
#